data_649c46987057a3ac5568dd41eeee1f80
#
_entry.id   649c46987057a3ac5568dd41eeee1f80
#
_cell.length_a   1.000
_cell.length_b   1.000
_cell.length_c   1.000
_cell.angle_alpha   90.00
_cell.angle_beta   90.00
_cell.angle_gamma   90.00
#
_symmetry.space_group_name_H-M   'P 1'
#
loop_
_entity.id
_entity.type
_entity.pdbx_description
1 polymer ?
#
loop_
_entity_poly.entity_id
_entity_poly.type
_entity_poly.pdbx_seq_one_letter_code
_entity_poly.pdbx_strand_id
1 'polypeptide(L)'
;MRVNLAGLYWTQATLKSGRLVKYYYAWKGGPRIKAQYGTQAFLQEFNEKIATRKLPPKGVVFSLIAEFKTSTEFRQLGNKTKKDYLRYIKLIEEAFGDMPIGALEEPGARGEFKEWRDGMADSPRKADYAWTVLARIFSVAKDRGRISINPCERGGRLYESGDRLEKVWGESAIQQMIEAASTPLVDAMMLALWTGQREGDLLKLKWSDYDGRYIRLIQSKTIRHGKKNKAKRVTIPVSGPLKTYLDASKKRGIYILMNTRDQPWTEDGFRSSWGKAFDNAGILEDLTFHDLRGSAVIRLALAGSTVPEIATFTGHSLKDVESILDKHYLGRDVRLAESAARKLEAMFHGNTLMTPAMAVTESV
;
A
#
# COMPACT_ATOMS: atom_id res chain seq x y z
N MET A 1 -45.05 14.95 -14.16
CA MET A 1 -44.37 13.80 -14.83
C MET A 1 -42.93 13.74 -14.36
N ARG A 2 -42.49 12.70 -13.65
CA ARG A 2 -41.04 12.54 -13.30
C ARG A 2 -40.33 11.91 -14.49
N VAL A 3 -39.66 12.71 -15.26
CA VAL A 3 -38.81 12.20 -16.36
C VAL A 3 -37.49 11.73 -15.74
N ASN A 4 -37.23 10.44 -15.83
CA ASN A 4 -35.96 9.87 -15.41
C ASN A 4 -34.92 10.12 -16.49
N LEU A 5 -34.07 11.14 -16.31
CA LEU A 5 -33.01 11.49 -17.25
C LEU A 5 -31.82 10.55 -17.06
N ALA A 6 -31.70 9.55 -17.90
CA ALA A 6 -30.59 8.59 -17.87
C ALA A 6 -29.24 9.30 -17.99
N GLY A 7 -28.38 9.10 -16.99
CA GLY A 7 -27.03 9.69 -16.96
C GLY A 7 -26.93 11.06 -16.25
N LEU A 8 -28.03 11.70 -15.91
CA LEU A 8 -28.00 12.96 -15.15
C LEU A 8 -27.25 12.77 -13.82
N TYR A 9 -26.25 13.60 -13.57
CA TYR A 9 -25.47 13.60 -12.34
C TYR A 9 -25.69 14.90 -11.55
N TRP A 10 -25.69 14.85 -10.25
CA TRP A 10 -25.78 16.04 -9.42
C TRP A 10 -24.84 15.96 -8.20
N THR A 11 -24.41 17.14 -7.76
CA THR A 11 -23.65 17.33 -6.52
C THR A 11 -24.37 18.35 -5.64
N GLN A 12 -24.10 18.33 -4.35
CA GLN A 12 -24.64 19.26 -3.38
C GLN A 12 -23.51 20.02 -2.72
N ALA A 13 -23.67 21.34 -2.58
CA ALA A 13 -22.72 22.19 -1.86
C ALA A 13 -23.48 23.12 -0.90
N THR A 14 -22.84 23.42 0.22
CA THR A 14 -23.33 24.42 1.18
C THR A 14 -22.69 25.76 0.85
N LEU A 15 -23.50 26.76 0.59
CA LEU A 15 -23.03 28.15 0.36
C LEU A 15 -22.55 28.79 1.68
N LYS A 16 -21.81 29.88 1.61
CA LYS A 16 -21.37 30.66 2.78
C LYS A 16 -22.53 31.11 3.67
N SER A 17 -23.75 31.23 3.10
CA SER A 17 -25.01 31.54 3.81
C SER A 17 -25.64 30.36 4.55
N GLY A 18 -25.02 29.18 4.56
CA GLY A 18 -25.59 27.94 5.12
C GLY A 18 -26.62 27.24 4.22
N ARG A 19 -26.99 27.81 3.09
CA ARG A 19 -27.99 27.25 2.16
C ARG A 19 -27.37 26.10 1.35
N LEU A 20 -28.07 24.96 1.30
CA LEU A 20 -27.73 23.81 0.46
C LEU A 20 -28.22 24.04 -0.97
N VAL A 21 -27.32 23.92 -1.95
CA VAL A 21 -27.63 24.06 -3.38
C VAL A 21 -27.21 22.79 -4.12
N LYS A 22 -28.09 22.32 -5.01
CA LYS A 22 -27.80 21.22 -5.92
C LYS A 22 -27.33 21.75 -7.27
N TYR A 23 -26.23 21.19 -7.77
CA TYR A 23 -25.70 21.47 -9.08
C TYR A 23 -25.88 20.24 -9.97
N TYR A 24 -26.45 20.42 -11.14
CA TYR A 24 -26.74 19.35 -12.08
C TYR A 24 -25.74 19.38 -13.23
N TYR A 25 -25.36 18.19 -13.69
CA TYR A 25 -24.42 17.99 -14.77
C TYR A 25 -25.01 16.97 -15.74
N ALA A 26 -24.76 17.14 -17.03
CA ALA A 26 -25.32 16.25 -18.06
C ALA A 26 -24.92 14.78 -17.88
N TRP A 27 -23.72 14.54 -17.30
CA TRP A 27 -23.24 13.21 -16.83
C TRP A 27 -22.17 13.45 -15.75
N LYS A 28 -21.73 12.40 -15.09
CA LYS A 28 -20.64 12.48 -14.10
C LYS A 28 -19.32 12.91 -14.77
N GLY A 29 -18.82 14.09 -14.42
CA GLY A 29 -17.66 14.72 -15.07
C GLY A 29 -18.00 15.52 -16.35
N GLY A 30 -19.29 15.61 -16.70
CA GLY A 30 -19.77 16.39 -17.84
C GLY A 30 -20.00 17.87 -17.53
N PRO A 31 -20.48 18.63 -18.54
CA PRO A 31 -20.77 20.05 -18.40
C PRO A 31 -21.95 20.28 -17.44
N ARG A 32 -21.83 21.36 -16.65
CA ARG A 32 -22.89 21.78 -15.72
C ARG A 32 -24.10 22.31 -16.50
N ILE A 33 -25.31 21.92 -16.10
CA ILE A 33 -26.58 22.46 -16.57
C ILE A 33 -26.89 23.69 -15.71
N LYS A 34 -27.12 24.82 -16.38
CA LYS A 34 -27.37 26.10 -15.71
C LYS A 34 -28.87 26.36 -15.53
N ALA A 35 -29.71 25.82 -16.42
CA ALA A 35 -31.15 25.96 -16.35
C ALA A 35 -31.72 25.33 -15.06
N GLN A 36 -32.85 25.84 -14.59
CA GLN A 36 -33.50 25.41 -13.37
C GLN A 36 -34.05 23.98 -13.55
N TYR A 37 -33.70 23.07 -12.63
CA TYR A 37 -34.15 21.68 -12.64
C TYR A 37 -35.69 21.58 -12.67
N GLY A 38 -36.20 20.72 -13.56
CA GLY A 38 -37.65 20.49 -13.71
C GLY A 38 -38.30 21.40 -14.73
N THR A 39 -37.60 22.32 -15.39
CA THR A 39 -38.11 23.17 -16.47
C THR A 39 -37.85 22.58 -17.85
N GLN A 40 -38.58 23.05 -18.86
CA GLN A 40 -38.37 22.66 -20.27
C GLN A 40 -36.98 23.13 -20.73
N ALA A 41 -36.51 24.28 -20.31
CA ALA A 41 -35.15 24.74 -20.57
C ALA A 41 -34.07 23.83 -20.01
N PHE A 42 -34.31 23.21 -18.86
CA PHE A 42 -33.38 22.21 -18.31
C PHE A 42 -33.28 20.95 -19.19
N LEU A 43 -34.42 20.47 -19.68
CA LEU A 43 -34.48 19.32 -20.61
C LEU A 43 -33.77 19.63 -21.92
N GLN A 44 -34.00 20.81 -22.45
CA GLN A 44 -33.37 21.26 -23.69
C GLN A 44 -31.85 21.35 -23.52
N GLU A 45 -31.38 22.05 -22.48
CA GLU A 45 -29.96 22.16 -22.19
C GLU A 45 -29.30 20.81 -21.91
N PHE A 46 -30.01 19.89 -21.21
CA PHE A 46 -29.53 18.53 -20.97
C PHE A 46 -29.38 17.77 -22.29
N ASN A 47 -30.37 17.82 -23.18
CA ASN A 47 -30.34 17.12 -24.47
C ASN A 47 -29.25 17.69 -25.39
N GLU A 48 -29.10 19.00 -25.45
CA GLU A 48 -28.00 19.65 -26.20
C GLU A 48 -26.65 19.18 -25.71
N LYS A 49 -26.42 19.17 -24.38
CA LYS A 49 -25.16 18.72 -23.79
C LYS A 49 -24.92 17.20 -23.97
N ILE A 50 -25.98 16.38 -23.90
CA ILE A 50 -25.88 14.94 -24.21
C ILE A 50 -25.52 14.73 -25.69
N ALA A 51 -26.08 15.50 -26.61
CA ALA A 51 -25.76 15.42 -28.04
C ALA A 51 -24.29 15.75 -28.33
N THR A 52 -23.68 16.65 -27.54
CA THR A 52 -22.25 16.96 -27.64
C THR A 52 -21.34 15.94 -27.00
N ARG A 53 -21.93 14.95 -26.28
CA ARG A 53 -21.17 13.87 -25.68
C ARG A 53 -20.58 13.00 -26.79
N LYS A 54 -19.29 13.19 -27.06
CA LYS A 54 -18.56 12.26 -27.93
C LYS A 54 -18.63 10.87 -27.30
N LEU A 55 -19.46 10.00 -27.86
CA LEU A 55 -19.38 8.58 -27.57
C LEU A 55 -17.97 8.13 -27.95
N PRO A 56 -17.33 7.26 -27.15
CA PRO A 56 -16.02 6.74 -27.54
C PRO A 56 -16.14 6.14 -28.96
N PRO A 57 -15.26 6.54 -29.91
CA PRO A 57 -15.29 6.00 -31.24
C PRO A 57 -15.18 4.47 -31.18
N LYS A 58 -16.02 3.76 -31.90
CA LYS A 58 -15.96 2.29 -31.99
C LYS A 58 -14.75 1.91 -32.80
N GLY A 59 -14.11 0.79 -32.46
CA GLY A 59 -12.99 0.25 -33.24
C GLY A 59 -11.61 0.85 -32.93
N VAL A 60 -11.49 1.65 -31.89
CA VAL A 60 -10.21 2.20 -31.40
C VAL A 60 -9.93 1.80 -29.94
N VAL A 61 -8.69 1.94 -29.52
CA VAL A 61 -8.23 1.60 -28.15
C VAL A 61 -9.09 2.28 -27.07
N PHE A 62 -9.56 3.50 -27.30
CA PHE A 62 -10.47 4.19 -26.41
C PHE A 62 -11.73 3.37 -26.08
N SER A 63 -12.27 2.61 -27.03
CA SER A 63 -13.43 1.75 -26.79
C SER A 63 -13.09 0.58 -25.87
N LEU A 64 -11.89 0.00 -25.96
CA LEU A 64 -11.41 -1.05 -25.06
C LEU A 64 -11.22 -0.52 -23.64
N ILE A 65 -10.68 0.69 -23.51
CA ILE A 65 -10.53 1.38 -22.21
C ILE A 65 -11.89 1.65 -21.58
N ALA A 66 -12.86 2.12 -22.35
CA ALA A 66 -14.22 2.38 -21.86
C ALA A 66 -14.90 1.08 -21.37
N GLU A 67 -14.74 -0.01 -22.11
CA GLU A 67 -15.22 -1.34 -21.72
C GLU A 67 -14.52 -1.82 -20.43
N PHE A 68 -13.21 -1.66 -20.33
CA PHE A 68 -12.44 -1.99 -19.12
C PHE A 68 -12.92 -1.21 -17.90
N LYS A 69 -13.13 0.10 -17.99
CA LYS A 69 -13.65 0.94 -16.88
C LYS A 69 -15.00 0.46 -16.33
N THR A 70 -15.82 -0.19 -17.16
CA THR A 70 -17.12 -0.73 -16.77
C THR A 70 -17.07 -2.20 -16.36
N SER A 71 -15.94 -2.84 -16.52
CA SER A 71 -15.72 -4.27 -16.31
C SER A 71 -15.81 -4.69 -14.84
N THR A 72 -16.05 -5.97 -14.60
CA THR A 72 -16.01 -6.56 -13.26
C THR A 72 -14.59 -6.49 -12.68
N GLU A 73 -13.58 -6.68 -13.50
CA GLU A 73 -12.17 -6.64 -13.13
C GLU A 73 -11.79 -5.26 -12.59
N PHE A 74 -12.21 -4.19 -13.25
CA PHE A 74 -11.98 -2.83 -12.76
C PHE A 74 -12.82 -2.53 -11.51
N ARG A 75 -14.10 -2.93 -11.48
CA ARG A 75 -14.98 -2.70 -10.32
C ARG A 75 -14.50 -3.38 -9.05
N GLN A 76 -13.80 -4.50 -9.17
CA GLN A 76 -13.25 -5.25 -8.04
C GLN A 76 -11.94 -4.66 -7.48
N LEU A 77 -11.30 -3.71 -8.16
CA LEU A 77 -10.11 -3.05 -7.65
C LEU A 77 -10.43 -2.26 -6.37
N GLY A 78 -9.46 -2.18 -5.46
CA GLY A 78 -9.55 -1.31 -4.29
C GLY A 78 -9.55 0.17 -4.68
N ASN A 79 -10.14 1.04 -3.87
CA ASN A 79 -10.31 2.46 -4.19
C ASN A 79 -9.00 3.18 -4.54
N LYS A 80 -7.91 2.91 -3.80
CA LYS A 80 -6.58 3.46 -4.09
C LYS A 80 -6.08 2.99 -5.47
N THR A 81 -6.16 1.69 -5.74
CA THR A 81 -5.76 1.12 -7.04
C THR A 81 -6.60 1.68 -8.19
N LYS A 82 -7.93 1.88 -8.00
CA LYS A 82 -8.79 2.53 -9.00
C LYS A 82 -8.32 3.95 -9.30
N LYS A 83 -7.99 4.74 -8.26
CA LYS A 83 -7.48 6.11 -8.42
C LYS A 83 -6.18 6.12 -9.21
N ASP A 84 -5.26 5.21 -8.89
CA ASP A 84 -3.99 5.07 -9.60
C ASP A 84 -4.23 4.64 -11.05
N TYR A 85 -5.06 3.62 -11.30
CA TYR A 85 -5.41 3.17 -12.65
C TYR A 85 -5.99 4.30 -13.48
N LEU A 86 -6.93 5.08 -12.95
CA LEU A 86 -7.54 6.20 -13.69
C LEU A 86 -6.51 7.24 -14.11
N ARG A 87 -5.48 7.49 -13.29
CA ARG A 87 -4.39 8.40 -13.64
C ARG A 87 -3.58 7.88 -14.82
N TYR A 88 -3.24 6.60 -14.82
CA TYR A 88 -2.47 5.98 -15.92
C TYR A 88 -3.34 5.75 -17.17
N ILE A 89 -4.61 5.41 -17.00
CA ILE A 89 -5.57 5.33 -18.10
C ILE A 89 -5.62 6.66 -18.86
N LYS A 90 -5.60 7.79 -18.17
CA LYS A 90 -5.57 9.10 -18.84
C LYS A 90 -4.34 9.25 -19.74
N LEU A 91 -3.16 8.87 -19.28
CA LEU A 91 -1.94 8.89 -20.09
C LEU A 91 -2.03 7.94 -21.31
N ILE A 92 -2.66 6.77 -21.14
CA ILE A 92 -2.88 5.80 -22.21
C ILE A 92 -3.89 6.33 -23.22
N GLU A 93 -4.98 6.97 -22.78
CA GLU A 93 -5.97 7.62 -23.65
C GLU A 93 -5.35 8.74 -24.48
N GLU A 94 -4.46 9.54 -23.87
CA GLU A 94 -3.75 10.63 -24.55
C GLU A 94 -2.77 10.10 -25.62
N ALA A 95 -2.10 8.96 -25.37
CA ALA A 95 -1.10 8.40 -26.26
C ALA A 95 -1.70 7.50 -27.36
N PHE A 96 -2.70 6.69 -27.02
CA PHE A 96 -3.17 5.60 -27.88
C PHE A 96 -4.69 5.55 -28.05
N GLY A 97 -5.43 6.51 -27.51
CA GLY A 97 -6.89 6.48 -27.51
C GLY A 97 -7.50 6.29 -28.91
N ASP A 98 -6.95 6.97 -29.89
CA ASP A 98 -7.43 6.98 -31.29
C ASP A 98 -6.82 5.85 -32.15
N MET A 99 -5.89 5.04 -31.58
CA MET A 99 -5.27 3.93 -32.34
C MET A 99 -6.33 2.89 -32.72
N PRO A 100 -6.43 2.49 -34.01
CA PRO A 100 -7.33 1.45 -34.42
C PRO A 100 -7.03 0.11 -33.73
N ILE A 101 -8.08 -0.63 -33.32
CA ILE A 101 -7.91 -1.95 -32.69
C ILE A 101 -7.13 -2.92 -33.58
N GLY A 102 -7.35 -2.88 -34.90
CA GLY A 102 -6.61 -3.72 -35.87
C GLY A 102 -5.10 -3.48 -35.83
N ALA A 103 -4.65 -2.25 -35.53
CA ALA A 103 -3.23 -1.94 -35.44
C ALA A 103 -2.54 -2.65 -34.26
N LEU A 104 -3.28 -3.08 -33.23
CA LEU A 104 -2.74 -3.84 -32.09
C LEU A 104 -2.18 -5.22 -32.51
N GLU A 105 -2.63 -5.75 -33.62
CA GLU A 105 -2.27 -7.08 -34.11
C GLU A 105 -1.11 -7.01 -35.13
N GLU A 106 -0.69 -5.80 -35.49
CA GLU A 106 0.44 -5.55 -36.38
C GLU A 106 1.78 -5.88 -35.69
N PRO A 107 2.76 -6.42 -36.44
CA PRO A 107 4.07 -6.78 -35.87
C PRO A 107 4.78 -5.63 -35.17
N GLY A 108 4.60 -4.38 -35.60
CA GLY A 108 5.23 -3.18 -35.05
C GLY A 108 4.58 -2.65 -33.74
N ALA A 109 3.32 -3.01 -33.49
CA ALA A 109 2.54 -2.43 -32.39
C ALA A 109 3.24 -2.52 -31.01
N ARG A 110 3.89 -3.65 -30.73
CA ARG A 110 4.65 -3.83 -29.49
C ARG A 110 5.80 -2.83 -29.36
N GLY A 111 6.46 -2.48 -30.46
CA GLY A 111 7.54 -1.49 -30.51
C GLY A 111 7.05 -0.12 -30.05
N GLU A 112 5.93 0.35 -30.60
CA GLU A 112 5.33 1.65 -30.25
C GLU A 112 5.00 1.75 -28.74
N PHE A 113 4.43 0.68 -28.16
CA PHE A 113 4.15 0.65 -26.72
C PHE A 113 5.42 0.62 -25.88
N LYS A 114 6.48 -0.03 -26.36
CA LYS A 114 7.79 -0.02 -25.69
C LYS A 114 8.42 1.36 -25.73
N GLU A 115 8.46 2.02 -26.88
CA GLU A 115 8.98 3.39 -27.02
C GLU A 115 8.25 4.38 -26.11
N TRP A 116 6.91 4.30 -26.07
CA TRP A 116 6.13 5.12 -25.15
C TRP A 116 6.50 4.89 -23.69
N ARG A 117 6.68 3.62 -23.28
CA ARG A 117 7.14 3.29 -21.92
C ARG A 117 8.54 3.84 -21.67
N ASP A 118 9.44 3.63 -22.62
CA ASP A 118 10.85 4.02 -22.51
C ASP A 118 11.01 5.55 -22.49
N GLY A 119 10.10 6.30 -23.11
CA GLY A 119 9.97 7.75 -22.94
C GLY A 119 9.66 8.23 -21.51
N MET A 120 9.34 7.30 -20.60
CA MET A 120 9.17 7.56 -19.16
C MET A 120 10.31 6.97 -18.31
N ALA A 121 11.45 6.60 -18.94
CA ALA A 121 12.56 5.89 -18.27
C ALA A 121 13.17 6.68 -17.10
N ASP A 122 13.13 8.01 -17.09
CA ASP A 122 13.55 8.86 -15.97
C ASP A 122 12.74 8.59 -14.68
N SER A 123 11.58 7.96 -14.83
CA SER A 123 10.73 7.52 -13.72
C SER A 123 10.34 6.06 -13.90
N PRO A 124 11.26 5.09 -13.71
CA PRO A 124 11.06 3.68 -14.07
C PRO A 124 9.83 3.04 -13.42
N ARG A 125 9.54 3.39 -12.16
CA ARG A 125 8.31 2.92 -11.48
C ARG A 125 7.03 3.43 -12.14
N LYS A 126 7.03 4.68 -12.63
CA LYS A 126 5.90 5.25 -13.37
C LYS A 126 5.72 4.51 -14.69
N ALA A 127 6.80 4.29 -15.43
CA ALA A 127 6.83 3.58 -16.69
C ALA A 127 6.28 2.14 -16.55
N ASP A 128 6.78 1.39 -15.58
CA ASP A 128 6.34 0.02 -15.29
C ASP A 128 4.87 -0.06 -14.85
N TYR A 129 4.41 0.91 -14.06
CA TYR A 129 3.01 0.92 -13.66
C TYR A 129 2.08 1.26 -14.84
N ALA A 130 2.48 2.23 -15.68
CA ALA A 130 1.75 2.56 -16.91
C ALA A 130 1.63 1.34 -17.83
N TRP A 131 2.74 0.61 -18.04
CA TRP A 131 2.75 -0.65 -18.77
C TRP A 131 1.81 -1.70 -18.16
N THR A 132 1.86 -1.86 -16.83
CA THR A 132 1.00 -2.82 -16.12
C THR A 132 -0.49 -2.53 -16.34
N VAL A 133 -0.88 -1.24 -16.31
CA VAL A 133 -2.28 -0.84 -16.55
C VAL A 133 -2.67 -1.10 -18.00
N LEU A 134 -1.82 -0.75 -18.96
CA LEU A 134 -2.04 -0.99 -20.40
C LEU A 134 -2.17 -2.48 -20.70
N ALA A 135 -1.21 -3.29 -20.23
CA ALA A 135 -1.24 -4.75 -20.39
C ALA A 135 -2.51 -5.36 -19.76
N ARG A 136 -2.99 -4.82 -18.63
CA ARG A 136 -4.23 -5.30 -17.99
C ARG A 136 -5.47 -4.98 -18.82
N ILE A 137 -5.54 -3.79 -19.42
CA ILE A 137 -6.63 -3.40 -20.31
C ILE A 137 -6.69 -4.37 -21.50
N PHE A 138 -5.56 -4.61 -22.15
CA PHE A 138 -5.49 -5.51 -23.30
C PHE A 138 -5.71 -6.98 -22.93
N SER A 139 -5.31 -7.43 -21.75
CA SER A 139 -5.65 -8.78 -21.29
C SER A 139 -7.16 -8.97 -21.15
N VAL A 140 -7.86 -7.98 -20.57
CA VAL A 140 -9.32 -8.05 -20.45
C VAL A 140 -9.99 -7.98 -21.83
N ALA A 141 -9.46 -7.19 -22.75
CA ALA A 141 -9.96 -7.11 -24.13
C ALA A 141 -9.77 -8.44 -24.87
N LYS A 142 -8.60 -9.10 -24.69
CA LYS A 142 -8.31 -10.43 -25.25
C LYS A 142 -9.23 -11.50 -24.69
N ASP A 143 -9.39 -11.55 -23.35
CA ASP A 143 -10.28 -12.49 -22.67
C ASP A 143 -11.74 -12.39 -23.17
N ARG A 144 -12.14 -11.22 -23.68
CA ARG A 144 -13.47 -10.95 -24.23
C ARG A 144 -13.54 -11.08 -25.75
N GLY A 145 -12.49 -11.53 -26.39
CA GLY A 145 -12.44 -11.70 -27.85
C GLY A 145 -12.50 -10.39 -28.64
N ARG A 146 -12.07 -9.24 -28.04
CA ARG A 146 -12.00 -7.96 -28.72
C ARG A 146 -10.72 -7.82 -29.55
N ILE A 147 -9.66 -8.50 -29.14
CA ILE A 147 -8.36 -8.61 -29.81
C ILE A 147 -7.88 -10.05 -29.69
N SER A 148 -7.09 -10.53 -30.65
CA SER A 148 -6.55 -11.89 -30.64
C SER A 148 -5.26 -12.01 -29.78
N ILE A 149 -4.47 -10.95 -29.74
CA ILE A 149 -3.21 -10.88 -29.00
C ILE A 149 -3.19 -9.69 -28.02
N ASN A 150 -2.39 -9.80 -26.97
CA ASN A 150 -2.05 -8.66 -26.13
C ASN A 150 -0.60 -8.23 -26.41
N PRO A 151 -0.36 -7.14 -27.13
CA PRO A 151 1.00 -6.72 -27.50
C PRO A 151 1.85 -6.31 -26.30
N CYS A 152 1.24 -6.11 -25.13
CA CYS A 152 1.91 -5.71 -23.89
C CYS A 152 2.18 -6.87 -22.93
N GLU A 153 1.94 -8.13 -23.31
CA GLU A 153 2.28 -9.28 -22.47
C GLU A 153 3.78 -9.34 -22.19
N ARG A 154 4.15 -9.77 -20.97
CA ARG A 154 5.54 -10.02 -20.56
C ARG A 154 6.48 -8.85 -20.88
N GLY A 155 6.10 -7.63 -20.48
CA GLY A 155 6.82 -6.40 -20.81
C GLY A 155 8.23 -6.26 -20.20
N GLY A 156 8.58 -7.06 -19.22
CA GLY A 156 9.76 -6.84 -18.38
C GLY A 156 9.56 -5.64 -17.44
N ARG A 157 10.59 -5.29 -16.71
CA ARG A 157 10.62 -4.11 -15.82
C ARG A 157 11.78 -3.22 -16.20
N LEU A 158 11.59 -1.91 -16.11
CA LEU A 158 12.66 -0.91 -16.14
C LEU A 158 13.17 -0.61 -14.74
N TYR A 159 12.28 -0.71 -13.76
CA TYR A 159 12.65 -0.49 -12.36
C TYR A 159 13.20 -1.77 -11.75
N GLU A 160 14.47 -1.72 -11.42
CA GLU A 160 15.10 -2.70 -10.56
C GLU A 160 14.89 -2.25 -9.11
N SER A 161 14.08 -3.00 -8.38
CA SER A 161 13.95 -2.73 -6.95
C SER A 161 15.26 -3.09 -6.28
N GLY A 162 15.96 -2.12 -5.76
CA GLY A 162 16.99 -2.41 -4.76
C GLY A 162 16.38 -3.27 -3.65
N ASP A 163 17.16 -4.20 -3.15
CA ASP A 163 16.70 -5.10 -2.10
C ASP A 163 16.60 -4.36 -0.78
N ARG A 164 15.37 -3.97 -0.42
CA ARG A 164 15.13 -3.29 0.87
C ARG A 164 15.00 -4.26 2.04
N LEU A 165 15.04 -5.57 1.81
CA LEU A 165 14.99 -6.54 2.90
C LEU A 165 16.23 -6.46 3.81
N GLU A 166 17.33 -5.93 3.29
CA GLU A 166 18.57 -5.67 4.05
C GLU A 166 18.52 -4.38 4.87
N LYS A 167 17.53 -3.50 4.64
CA LYS A 167 17.41 -2.21 5.33
C LYS A 167 16.81 -2.41 6.71
N VAL A 168 17.65 -2.26 7.74
CA VAL A 168 17.27 -2.44 9.15
C VAL A 168 17.61 -1.18 9.93
N TRP A 169 16.65 -0.71 10.71
CA TRP A 169 16.88 0.39 11.65
C TRP A 169 17.77 -0.07 12.80
N GLY A 170 19.01 0.40 12.81
CA GLY A 170 19.96 0.22 13.91
C GLY A 170 19.64 1.12 15.11
N GLU A 171 20.22 0.83 16.28
CA GLU A 171 19.97 1.60 17.49
C GLU A 171 20.38 3.09 17.34
N SER A 172 21.47 3.38 16.62
CA SER A 172 21.90 4.76 16.35
C SER A 172 20.86 5.55 15.54
N ALA A 173 20.37 4.99 14.43
CA ALA A 173 19.35 5.63 13.61
C ALA A 173 18.03 5.82 14.36
N ILE A 174 17.64 4.85 15.20
CA ILE A 174 16.47 4.97 16.08
C ILE A 174 16.64 6.14 17.03
N GLN A 175 17.80 6.25 17.70
CA GLN A 175 18.09 7.32 18.64
C GLN A 175 18.10 8.70 17.96
N GLN A 176 18.75 8.84 16.83
CA GLN A 176 18.75 10.07 16.03
C GLN A 176 17.33 10.49 15.64
N MET A 177 16.48 9.53 15.26
CA MET A 177 15.09 9.82 14.91
C MET A 177 14.26 10.22 16.13
N ILE A 178 14.49 9.64 17.31
CA ILE A 178 13.83 10.03 18.56
C ILE A 178 14.15 11.48 18.91
N GLU A 179 15.38 11.91 18.71
CA GLU A 179 15.85 13.26 19.03
C GLU A 179 15.31 14.32 18.06
N ALA A 180 15.18 13.97 16.79
CA ALA A 180 14.78 14.89 15.72
C ALA A 180 13.26 14.96 15.49
N ALA A 181 12.51 13.88 15.83
CA ALA A 181 11.11 13.78 15.48
C ALA A 181 10.18 14.34 16.58
N SER A 182 9.01 14.81 16.17
CA SER A 182 7.94 15.14 17.12
C SER A 182 7.41 13.90 17.81
N THR A 183 6.91 14.05 19.05
CA THR A 183 6.35 12.95 19.85
C THR A 183 5.38 12.06 19.05
N PRO A 184 4.40 12.59 18.25
CA PRO A 184 3.53 11.72 17.45
C PRO A 184 4.23 10.84 16.41
N LEU A 185 5.39 11.26 15.90
CA LEU A 185 6.19 10.45 14.96
C LEU A 185 7.01 9.39 15.71
N VAL A 186 7.54 9.75 16.88
CA VAL A 186 8.20 8.79 17.79
C VAL A 186 7.21 7.72 18.22
N ASP A 187 5.99 8.10 18.59
CA ASP A 187 4.91 7.18 18.95
C ASP A 187 4.64 6.17 17.84
N ALA A 188 4.57 6.65 16.59
CA ALA A 188 4.36 5.79 15.43
C ALA A 188 5.54 4.84 15.20
N MET A 189 6.78 5.33 15.36
CA MET A 189 7.99 4.53 15.24
C MET A 189 8.05 3.43 16.30
N MET A 190 7.76 3.76 17.55
CA MET A 190 7.74 2.79 18.66
C MET A 190 6.70 1.71 18.42
N LEU A 191 5.47 2.09 18.01
CA LEU A 191 4.44 1.12 17.65
C LEU A 191 4.87 0.22 16.47
N ALA A 192 5.53 0.79 15.45
CA ALA A 192 6.00 0.00 14.32
C ALA A 192 7.08 -1.01 14.74
N LEU A 193 8.06 -0.60 15.54
CA LEU A 193 9.14 -1.45 16.05
C LEU A 193 8.63 -2.58 16.97
N TRP A 194 7.63 -2.29 17.82
CA TRP A 194 7.11 -3.25 18.79
C TRP A 194 6.05 -4.18 18.21
N THR A 195 5.37 -3.79 17.13
CA THR A 195 4.27 -4.59 16.58
C THR A 195 4.57 -5.17 15.19
N GLY A 196 5.53 -4.60 14.47
CA GLY A 196 5.83 -4.96 13.10
C GLY A 196 4.68 -4.65 12.12
N GLN A 197 3.73 -3.77 12.45
CA GLN A 197 2.59 -3.49 11.59
C GLN A 197 2.91 -2.45 10.52
N ARG A 198 2.10 -2.44 9.45
CA ARG A 198 2.25 -1.48 8.35
C ARG A 198 1.82 -0.09 8.76
N GLU A 199 2.49 0.95 8.22
CA GLU A 199 2.12 2.36 8.40
C GLU A 199 0.60 2.59 8.34
N GLY A 200 -0.03 2.20 7.23
CA GLY A 200 -1.46 2.46 7.04
C GLY A 200 -2.38 1.69 7.98
N ASP A 201 -1.92 0.61 8.63
CA ASP A 201 -2.67 -0.11 9.65
C ASP A 201 -2.48 0.57 11.02
N LEU A 202 -1.27 1.04 11.34
CA LEU A 202 -0.97 1.79 12.56
C LEU A 202 -1.70 3.14 12.61
N LEU A 203 -1.71 3.89 11.50
CA LEU A 203 -2.42 5.18 11.44
C LEU A 203 -3.95 5.05 11.61
N LYS A 204 -4.50 3.84 11.45
CA LYS A 204 -5.93 3.54 11.63
C LYS A 204 -6.24 2.77 12.90
N LEU A 205 -5.22 2.48 13.72
CA LEU A 205 -5.35 1.75 14.97
C LEU A 205 -6.09 2.61 16.00
N LYS A 206 -7.19 2.08 16.53
CA LYS A 206 -8.03 2.77 17.49
C LYS A 206 -7.74 2.32 18.91
N TRP A 207 -8.06 3.16 19.87
CA TRP A 207 -8.03 2.77 21.29
C TRP A 207 -8.98 1.60 21.60
N SER A 208 -10.09 1.45 20.85
CA SER A 208 -11.00 0.30 20.97
C SER A 208 -10.38 -1.02 20.48
N ASP A 209 -9.30 -0.98 19.73
CA ASP A 209 -8.58 -2.16 19.24
C ASP A 209 -7.56 -2.66 20.29
N TYR A 210 -7.32 -1.90 21.37
CA TYR A 210 -6.46 -2.24 22.50
C TYR A 210 -7.30 -2.45 23.78
N ASP A 211 -7.21 -3.62 24.38
CA ASP A 211 -7.98 -4.00 25.59
C ASP A 211 -7.15 -4.05 26.89
N GLY A 212 -5.94 -3.49 26.87
CA GLY A 212 -4.99 -3.53 28.00
C GLY A 212 -4.08 -4.75 27.99
N ARG A 213 -4.36 -5.78 27.17
CA ARG A 213 -3.54 -7.00 27.01
C ARG A 213 -3.19 -7.32 25.56
N TYR A 214 -4.09 -6.99 24.64
CA TYR A 214 -3.95 -7.33 23.22
C TYR A 214 -4.31 -6.14 22.35
N ILE A 215 -3.58 -5.97 21.25
CA ILE A 215 -3.99 -5.17 20.11
C ILE A 215 -4.59 -6.12 19.08
N ARG A 216 -5.82 -5.84 18.62
CA ARG A 216 -6.51 -6.63 17.58
C ARG A 216 -6.77 -5.77 16.37
N LEU A 217 -6.17 -6.10 15.26
CA LEU A 217 -6.33 -5.35 14.02
C LEU A 217 -6.56 -6.24 12.81
N ILE A 218 -7.14 -5.63 11.77
CA ILE A 218 -7.30 -6.25 10.45
C ILE A 218 -6.34 -5.57 9.49
N GLN A 219 -5.40 -6.34 8.93
CA GLN A 219 -4.44 -5.79 7.97
C GLN A 219 -5.15 -5.36 6.69
N SER A 220 -5.22 -4.04 6.43
CA SER A 220 -6.02 -3.45 5.35
C SER A 220 -5.57 -3.90 3.96
N LYS A 221 -4.28 -4.12 3.72
CA LYS A 221 -3.75 -4.62 2.44
C LYS A 221 -4.25 -6.04 2.08
N THR A 222 -4.73 -6.80 3.08
CA THR A 222 -5.25 -8.15 2.88
C THR A 222 -6.75 -8.19 2.58
N ILE A 223 -7.43 -7.04 2.69
CA ILE A 223 -8.85 -6.92 2.37
C ILE A 223 -9.00 -6.98 0.85
N ARG A 224 -9.47 -8.12 0.33
CA ARG A 224 -9.75 -8.30 -1.10
C ARG A 224 -11.23 -8.04 -1.39
N HIS A 225 -11.52 -7.27 -2.43
CA HIS A 225 -12.90 -6.99 -2.92
C HIS A 225 -13.86 -6.48 -1.83
N GLY A 226 -13.34 -5.70 -0.85
CA GLY A 226 -14.15 -5.21 0.26
C GLY A 226 -14.57 -6.27 1.29
N LYS A 227 -14.18 -7.53 1.12
CA LYS A 227 -14.54 -8.63 2.02
C LYS A 227 -13.62 -8.67 3.24
N LYS A 228 -14.01 -8.00 4.32
CA LYS A 228 -13.27 -7.97 5.60
C LYS A 228 -13.15 -9.36 6.26
N ASN A 229 -14.09 -10.25 6.04
CA ASN A 229 -14.11 -11.61 6.64
C ASN A 229 -12.98 -12.52 6.14
N LYS A 230 -12.39 -12.21 4.96
CA LYS A 230 -11.23 -12.92 4.40
C LYS A 230 -9.92 -12.18 4.62
N ALA A 231 -9.95 -11.03 5.28
CA ALA A 231 -8.77 -10.26 5.60
C ALA A 231 -8.00 -10.87 6.78
N LYS A 232 -6.68 -10.74 6.75
CA LYS A 232 -5.82 -11.26 7.82
C LYS A 232 -6.06 -10.46 9.10
N ARG A 233 -6.52 -11.15 10.13
CA ARG A 233 -6.62 -10.63 11.50
C ARG A 233 -5.34 -10.95 12.24
N VAL A 234 -4.83 -9.98 12.99
CA VAL A 234 -3.64 -10.14 13.83
C VAL A 234 -4.03 -9.76 15.25
N THR A 235 -3.66 -10.61 16.19
CA THR A 235 -3.78 -10.35 17.64
C THR A 235 -2.37 -10.29 18.21
N ILE A 236 -1.99 -9.13 18.73
CA ILE A 236 -0.65 -8.85 19.23
C ILE A 236 -0.72 -8.76 20.75
N PRO A 237 -0.09 -9.68 21.50
CA PRO A 237 0.07 -9.54 22.93
C PRO A 237 0.86 -8.26 23.25
N VAL A 238 0.35 -7.44 24.15
CA VAL A 238 0.99 -6.22 24.60
C VAL A 238 1.55 -6.42 25.99
N SER A 239 2.87 -6.40 26.10
CA SER A 239 3.58 -6.60 27.35
C SER A 239 4.80 -5.67 27.46
N GLY A 240 5.42 -5.64 28.61
CA GLY A 240 6.64 -4.89 28.85
C GLY A 240 6.54 -3.39 28.47
N PRO A 241 7.58 -2.82 27.85
CA PRO A 241 7.65 -1.40 27.53
C PRO A 241 6.49 -0.88 26.68
N LEU A 242 5.99 -1.67 25.71
CA LEU A 242 4.84 -1.26 24.88
C LEU A 242 3.58 -1.08 25.73
N LYS A 243 3.37 -1.95 26.72
CA LYS A 243 2.23 -1.82 27.63
C LYS A 243 2.35 -0.56 28.49
N THR A 244 3.50 -0.36 29.10
CA THR A 244 3.78 0.83 29.92
C THR A 244 3.55 2.10 29.11
N TYR A 245 4.04 2.12 27.88
CA TYR A 245 3.86 3.24 26.95
C TYR A 245 2.38 3.51 26.63
N LEU A 246 1.63 2.49 26.23
CA LEU A 246 0.21 2.65 25.86
C LEU A 246 -0.66 3.05 27.05
N ASP A 247 -0.40 2.47 28.23
CA ASP A 247 -1.17 2.77 29.44
C ASP A 247 -0.90 4.20 29.96
N ALA A 248 0.31 4.72 29.74
CA ALA A 248 0.69 6.10 30.09
C ALA A 248 0.24 7.13 29.03
N SER A 249 -0.12 6.68 27.82
CA SER A 249 -0.47 7.58 26.72
C SER A 249 -1.81 8.27 26.93
N LYS A 250 -1.84 9.59 26.71
CA LYS A 250 -3.10 10.36 26.73
C LYS A 250 -3.94 10.02 25.52
N LYS A 251 -5.19 9.63 25.74
CA LYS A 251 -6.18 9.37 24.68
C LYS A 251 -6.69 10.68 24.10
N ARG A 252 -5.99 11.25 23.11
CA ARG A 252 -6.31 12.55 22.48
C ARG A 252 -7.43 12.45 21.44
N GLY A 253 -7.88 11.25 21.08
CA GLY A 253 -8.92 11.00 20.09
C GLY A 253 -9.26 9.53 19.97
N ILE A 254 -9.95 9.16 18.89
CA ILE A 254 -10.39 7.77 18.62
C ILE A 254 -9.18 6.88 18.28
N TYR A 255 -8.20 7.42 17.55
CA TYR A 255 -7.02 6.68 17.12
C TYR A 255 -5.90 6.79 18.16
N ILE A 256 -5.07 5.77 18.24
CA ILE A 256 -3.89 5.79 19.12
C ILE A 256 -2.90 6.85 18.62
N LEU A 257 -2.67 6.90 17.30
CA LEU A 257 -1.80 7.87 16.68
C LEU A 257 -2.58 9.09 16.17
N MET A 258 -2.31 10.23 16.77
CA MET A 258 -2.84 11.53 16.38
C MET A 258 -1.66 12.44 15.99
N ASN A 259 -1.88 13.42 15.11
CA ASN A 259 -0.86 14.40 14.76
C ASN A 259 -0.68 15.47 15.86
N THR A 260 0.23 16.41 15.67
CA THR A 260 0.51 17.51 16.61
C THR A 260 -0.67 18.48 16.84
N ARG A 261 -1.73 18.39 16.00
CA ARG A 261 -2.96 19.21 16.12
C ARG A 261 -4.13 18.38 16.64
N ASP A 262 -3.87 17.21 17.24
CA ASP A 262 -4.88 16.25 17.72
C ASP A 262 -5.90 15.84 16.65
N GLN A 263 -5.44 15.76 15.39
CA GLN A 263 -6.22 15.26 14.27
C GLN A 263 -5.69 13.89 13.81
N PRO A 264 -6.55 13.03 13.25
CA PRO A 264 -6.10 11.79 12.62
C PRO A 264 -5.07 12.06 11.53
N TRP A 265 -4.04 11.23 11.46
CA TRP A 265 -3.08 11.29 10.37
C TRP A 265 -3.72 10.92 9.02
N THR A 266 -3.44 11.70 7.99
CA THR A 266 -3.56 11.23 6.61
C THR A 266 -2.26 10.53 6.20
N GLU A 267 -2.33 9.53 5.32
CA GLU A 267 -1.12 8.82 4.87
C GLU A 267 -0.08 9.79 4.25
N ASP A 268 -0.53 10.76 3.44
CA ASP A 268 0.37 11.73 2.80
C ASP A 268 0.95 12.73 3.81
N GLY A 269 0.13 13.20 4.76
CA GLY A 269 0.58 14.10 5.83
C GLY A 269 1.60 13.43 6.75
N PHE A 270 1.39 12.17 7.09
CA PHE A 270 2.33 11.38 7.88
C PHE A 270 3.68 11.25 7.16
N ARG A 271 3.66 10.81 5.89
CA ARG A 271 4.89 10.62 5.09
C ARG A 271 5.66 11.92 4.90
N SER A 272 4.96 13.02 4.65
CA SER A 272 5.62 14.33 4.55
C SER A 272 6.27 14.77 5.87
N SER A 273 5.59 14.54 7.01
CA SER A 273 6.13 14.88 8.33
C SER A 273 7.30 13.95 8.71
N TRP A 274 7.16 12.65 8.39
CA TRP A 274 8.22 11.66 8.61
C TRP A 274 9.48 12.00 7.80
N GLY A 275 9.33 12.30 6.49
CA GLY A 275 10.46 12.67 5.63
C GLY A 275 11.23 13.88 6.18
N LYS A 276 10.51 14.95 6.56
CA LYS A 276 11.15 16.12 7.17
C LYS A 276 11.90 15.81 8.48
N ALA A 277 11.32 14.96 9.33
CA ALA A 277 11.99 14.56 10.56
C ALA A 277 13.21 13.68 10.28
N PHE A 278 13.13 12.79 9.28
CA PHE A 278 14.24 11.96 8.84
C PHE A 278 15.40 12.79 8.28
N ASP A 279 15.09 13.79 7.42
CA ASP A 279 16.09 14.73 6.90
C ASP A 279 16.77 15.51 8.03
N ASN A 280 16.00 15.96 9.03
CA ASN A 280 16.52 16.67 10.20
C ASN A 280 17.36 15.78 11.14
N ALA A 281 17.09 14.48 11.17
CA ALA A 281 17.84 13.52 11.98
C ALA A 281 19.26 13.27 11.47
N GLY A 282 19.55 13.64 10.20
CA GLY A 282 20.87 13.45 9.60
C GLY A 282 21.28 11.99 9.47
N ILE A 283 20.31 11.08 9.36
CA ILE A 283 20.56 9.65 9.16
C ILE A 283 21.10 9.45 7.74
N LEU A 284 22.27 8.84 7.62
CA LEU A 284 22.96 8.64 6.34
C LEU A 284 22.45 7.41 5.57
N GLU A 285 21.88 6.44 6.29
CA GLU A 285 21.35 5.22 5.69
C GLU A 285 20.04 5.50 4.95
N ASP A 286 19.87 4.89 3.78
CA ASP A 286 18.60 4.92 3.03
C ASP A 286 17.52 4.08 3.74
N LEU A 287 16.91 4.65 4.78
CA LEU A 287 15.87 4.03 5.58
C LEU A 287 14.52 4.70 5.36
N THR A 288 13.45 3.93 5.47
CA THR A 288 12.08 4.43 5.42
C THR A 288 11.29 3.95 6.64
N PHE A 289 10.12 4.55 6.90
CA PHE A 289 9.21 4.05 7.94
C PHE A 289 8.82 2.58 7.72
N HIS A 290 8.70 2.16 6.45
CA HIS A 290 8.32 0.77 6.14
C HIS A 290 9.37 -0.26 6.59
N ASP A 291 10.64 0.12 6.61
CA ASP A 291 11.74 -0.76 6.99
C ASP A 291 11.72 -1.09 8.50
N LEU A 292 11.03 -0.28 9.33
CA LEU A 292 10.76 -0.60 10.74
C LEU A 292 10.02 -1.94 10.89
N ARG A 293 9.20 -2.31 9.89
CA ARG A 293 8.48 -3.58 9.90
C ARG A 293 9.42 -4.78 9.71
N GLY A 294 10.45 -4.65 8.85
CA GLY A 294 11.53 -5.63 8.72
C GLY A 294 12.39 -5.67 9.99
N SER A 295 12.72 -4.50 10.53
CA SER A 295 13.46 -4.37 11.80
C SER A 295 12.76 -5.05 12.97
N ALA A 296 11.42 -4.99 13.05
CA ALA A 296 10.65 -5.72 14.06
C ALA A 296 10.79 -7.24 13.92
N VAL A 297 10.82 -7.77 12.68
CA VAL A 297 11.06 -9.20 12.42
C VAL A 297 12.44 -9.61 12.94
N ILE A 298 13.46 -8.82 12.64
CA ILE A 298 14.84 -9.07 13.09
C ILE A 298 14.94 -9.03 14.62
N ARG A 299 14.34 -8.02 15.26
CA ARG A 299 14.33 -7.90 16.74
C ARG A 299 13.66 -9.09 17.42
N LEU A 300 12.56 -9.60 16.87
CA LEU A 300 11.89 -10.80 17.37
C LEU A 300 12.78 -12.05 17.20
N ALA A 301 13.46 -12.17 16.07
CA ALA A 301 14.38 -13.28 15.85
C ALA A 301 15.59 -13.24 16.80
N LEU A 302 16.18 -12.05 17.02
CA LEU A 302 17.26 -11.86 17.99
C LEU A 302 16.81 -12.15 19.42
N ALA A 303 15.52 -11.91 19.75
CA ALA A 303 14.90 -12.30 21.01
C ALA A 303 14.64 -13.82 21.11
N GLY A 304 14.94 -14.58 20.04
CA GLY A 304 14.82 -16.02 20.02
C GLY A 304 13.48 -16.59 19.56
N SER A 305 12.60 -15.72 18.97
CA SER A 305 11.33 -16.18 18.43
C SER A 305 11.52 -17.01 17.16
N THR A 306 10.71 -18.04 17.00
CA THR A 306 10.68 -18.90 15.79
C THR A 306 9.97 -18.19 14.63
N VAL A 307 10.22 -18.65 13.39
CA VAL A 307 9.55 -18.14 12.18
C VAL A 307 8.02 -18.14 12.30
N PRO A 308 7.36 -19.22 12.78
CA PRO A 308 5.91 -19.22 13.01
C PRO A 308 5.43 -18.18 14.05
N GLU A 309 6.17 -17.98 15.13
CA GLU A 309 5.85 -16.97 16.15
C GLU A 309 5.94 -15.55 15.56
N ILE A 310 7.04 -15.25 14.84
CA ILE A 310 7.22 -13.97 14.16
C ILE A 310 6.11 -13.70 13.13
N ALA A 311 5.80 -14.72 12.30
CA ALA A 311 4.76 -14.62 11.28
C ALA A 311 3.37 -14.38 11.91
N THR A 312 3.07 -15.02 13.03
CA THR A 312 1.82 -14.87 13.78
C THR A 312 1.72 -13.49 14.40
N PHE A 313 2.79 -13.04 15.05
CA PHE A 313 2.87 -11.75 15.74
C PHE A 313 2.77 -10.57 14.79
N THR A 314 3.57 -10.56 13.72
CA THR A 314 3.67 -9.45 12.79
C THR A 314 2.64 -9.49 11.66
N GLY A 315 2.01 -10.65 11.45
CA GLY A 315 1.11 -10.88 10.32
C GLY A 315 1.82 -10.97 8.97
N HIS A 316 3.09 -11.36 8.90
CA HIS A 316 3.76 -11.76 7.66
C HIS A 316 3.30 -13.15 7.20
N SER A 317 3.60 -13.53 5.95
CA SER A 317 3.61 -14.94 5.58
C SER A 317 4.90 -15.61 6.12
N LEU A 318 4.90 -16.93 6.28
CA LEU A 318 6.13 -17.66 6.67
C LEU A 318 7.26 -17.36 5.68
N LYS A 319 6.96 -17.42 4.39
CA LYS A 319 7.91 -17.13 3.32
C LYS A 319 8.49 -15.70 3.39
N ASP A 320 7.66 -14.70 3.75
CA ASP A 320 8.16 -13.33 3.89
C ASP A 320 9.11 -13.22 5.08
N VAL A 321 8.79 -13.86 6.21
CA VAL A 321 9.68 -13.90 7.38
C VAL A 321 11.00 -14.58 7.03
N GLU A 322 10.94 -15.78 6.43
CA GLU A 322 12.13 -16.51 5.98
C GLU A 322 12.98 -15.66 5.03
N SER A 323 12.37 -14.99 4.06
CA SER A 323 13.10 -14.14 3.12
C SER A 323 13.78 -12.94 3.80
N ILE A 324 13.13 -12.31 4.80
CA ILE A 324 13.71 -11.21 5.56
C ILE A 324 14.90 -11.74 6.39
N LEU A 325 14.70 -12.85 7.06
CA LEU A 325 15.73 -13.46 7.91
C LEU A 325 16.91 -13.92 7.07
N ASP A 326 16.67 -14.63 5.96
CA ASP A 326 17.69 -15.18 5.07
C ASP A 326 18.62 -14.06 4.57
N LYS A 327 18.06 -12.95 4.08
CA LYS A 327 18.85 -11.82 3.62
C LYS A 327 19.65 -11.12 4.73
N HIS A 328 19.06 -11.00 5.90
CA HIS A 328 19.75 -10.40 7.03
C HIS A 328 20.80 -11.33 7.63
N TYR A 329 20.52 -12.65 7.61
CA TYR A 329 21.43 -13.69 8.13
C TYR A 329 22.51 -14.15 7.16
N LEU A 330 22.33 -13.96 5.86
CA LEU A 330 23.42 -14.15 4.89
C LEU A 330 24.60 -13.23 5.18
N GLY A 331 24.39 -12.09 5.83
CA GLY A 331 25.41 -11.24 6.47
C GLY A 331 26.05 -11.82 7.74
N ARG A 332 25.61 -13.03 8.19
CA ARG A 332 26.14 -13.76 9.37
C ARG A 332 26.20 -12.90 10.63
N ASP A 333 25.05 -12.40 11.08
CA ASP A 333 24.97 -11.67 12.36
C ASP A 333 25.41 -12.59 13.51
N VAL A 334 26.58 -12.31 14.06
CA VAL A 334 27.20 -13.08 15.15
C VAL A 334 26.27 -13.23 16.34
N ARG A 335 25.41 -12.23 16.62
CA ARG A 335 24.45 -12.24 17.74
C ARG A 335 23.47 -13.41 17.69
N LEU A 336 23.16 -13.94 16.51
CA LEU A 336 22.31 -15.12 16.39
C LEU A 336 23.06 -16.42 16.66
N ALA A 337 24.29 -16.51 16.19
CA ALA A 337 25.16 -17.63 16.55
C ALA A 337 25.35 -17.69 18.08
N GLU A 338 25.58 -16.53 18.71
CA GLU A 338 25.66 -16.41 20.17
C GLU A 338 24.34 -16.79 20.87
N SER A 339 23.19 -16.37 20.30
CA SER A 339 21.87 -16.76 20.82
C SER A 339 21.66 -18.27 20.73
N ALA A 340 22.06 -18.89 19.60
CA ALA A 340 22.00 -20.34 19.44
C ALA A 340 22.94 -21.06 20.43
N ALA A 341 24.15 -20.54 20.60
CA ALA A 341 25.10 -21.10 21.58
C ALA A 341 24.54 -21.04 23.00
N ARG A 342 23.99 -19.89 23.45
CA ARG A 342 23.35 -19.77 24.76
C ARG A 342 22.19 -20.75 24.96
N LYS A 343 21.38 -20.98 23.93
CA LYS A 343 20.28 -21.98 24.01
C LYS A 343 20.83 -23.40 24.11
N LEU A 344 21.90 -23.70 23.41
CA LEU A 344 22.58 -24.97 23.49
C LEU A 344 23.17 -25.16 24.90
N GLU A 345 23.88 -24.18 25.43
CA GLU A 345 24.41 -24.18 26.79
C GLU A 345 23.33 -24.40 27.87
N ALA A 346 22.19 -23.66 27.74
CA ALA A 346 21.06 -23.82 28.64
C ALA A 346 20.47 -25.24 28.63
N MET A 347 20.51 -25.90 27.48
CA MET A 347 20.09 -27.31 27.34
C MET A 347 21.07 -28.27 28.02
N PHE A 348 22.38 -27.94 28.04
CA PHE A 348 23.41 -28.77 28.70
C PHE A 348 23.38 -28.60 30.22
N HIS A 349 23.11 -27.41 30.77
CA HIS A 349 23.01 -27.20 32.22
C HIS A 349 21.88 -27.99 32.89
N GLY A 350 20.92 -28.51 32.11
CA GLY A 350 19.86 -29.41 32.59
C GLY A 350 20.13 -30.91 32.42
N ASN A 351 21.23 -31.32 31.78
CA ASN A 351 21.42 -32.70 31.39
C ASN A 351 22.89 -33.16 31.55
N THR A 352 23.20 -33.75 32.67
CA THR A 352 24.55 -34.23 33.09
C THR A 352 25.15 -35.30 32.14
N LEU A 353 24.37 -35.87 31.22
CA LEU A 353 24.77 -36.94 30.32
C LEU A 353 25.49 -36.44 29.04
N MET A 354 25.59 -35.16 28.81
CA MET A 354 26.19 -34.58 27.58
C MET A 354 27.50 -33.81 27.81
N THR A 355 28.05 -33.75 29.00
CA THR A 355 29.41 -33.27 29.21
C THR A 355 30.39 -34.35 28.76
N PRO A 356 31.30 -34.10 27.80
CA PRO A 356 32.37 -35.02 27.52
C PRO A 356 33.17 -35.21 28.82
N ALA A 357 33.28 -36.42 29.28
CA ALA A 357 34.21 -36.74 30.35
C ALA A 357 35.60 -36.32 29.86
N MET A 358 36.15 -35.24 30.41
CA MET A 358 37.56 -34.94 30.27
C MET A 358 38.30 -36.08 30.92
N ALA A 359 38.85 -36.95 30.12
CA ALA A 359 39.80 -37.97 30.59
C ALA A 359 41.00 -37.20 31.15
N VAL A 360 41.03 -37.07 32.47
CA VAL A 360 42.23 -36.69 33.20
C VAL A 360 43.13 -37.91 33.14
N THR A 361 44.06 -37.94 32.19
CA THR A 361 45.20 -38.83 32.26
C THR A 361 46.14 -38.25 33.31
N GLU A 362 46.03 -38.71 34.53
CA GLU A 362 47.11 -38.65 35.48
C GLU A 362 48.24 -39.56 34.96
N SER A 363 49.31 -38.92 34.51
CA SER A 363 50.59 -39.60 34.27
C SER A 363 51.31 -39.70 35.62
N VAL A 364 51.58 -40.95 36.01
CA VAL A 364 52.52 -41.33 37.05
C VAL A 364 53.92 -41.10 36.59
#